data_60761665f5e0b81a7922848afcd7b7ac
#
_entry.id   60761665f5e0b81a7922848afcd7b7ac
#
_cell.length_a   1.000
_cell.length_b   1.000
_cell.length_c   1.000
_cell.angle_alpha   90.00
_cell.angle_beta   90.00
_cell.angle_gamma   90.00
#
_symmetry.space_group_name_H-M   'P 1'
#
loop_
_entity.id
_entity.type
_entity.pdbx_description
1 polymer ?
#
loop_
_entity_poly.entity_id
_entity_poly.type
_entity_poly.pdbx_seq_one_letter_code
_entity_poly.pdbx_strand_id
1 'polypeptide(L)'
;MSQLELEGEVQDDLKRATGEFIKEGDATNKLNRILQLTGFSDPVYAEAYVTVHHYDIVLDVTVINRTKETLQNLCLELATMGDLKLVERPQNYTLAPESSKKIKANIKVSSTETGVIFGNIVYETSKVQERTVIVLNDIHIDIMDYISPAICSDGAFRTMWAEFEWENKVYILALKLIS
;
A
#
# COMPACT_ATOMS: atom_id res chain seq x y z
N MET A 1 -40.65 24.12 2.88
CA MET A 1 -39.73 23.16 2.23
C MET A 1 -39.87 23.30 0.74
N SER A 2 -38.80 23.71 0.09
CA SER A 2 -38.81 23.92 -1.37
C SER A 2 -38.56 22.57 -2.09
N GLN A 3 -39.10 22.42 -3.29
CA GLN A 3 -38.93 21.21 -4.12
C GLN A 3 -37.41 20.87 -4.31
N LEU A 4 -36.55 21.84 -4.28
CA LEU A 4 -35.09 21.67 -4.37
C LEU A 4 -34.46 20.98 -3.15
N GLU A 5 -35.00 21.13 -1.95
CA GLU A 5 -34.53 20.43 -0.75
C GLU A 5 -34.91 18.96 -0.75
N LEU A 6 -36.09 18.64 -1.30
CA LEU A 6 -36.57 17.24 -1.48
C LEU A 6 -35.78 16.46 -2.53
N GLU A 7 -35.37 17.12 -3.61
CA GLU A 7 -34.55 16.50 -4.66
C GLU A 7 -33.10 16.24 -4.17
N GLY A 8 -32.57 17.11 -3.29
CA GLY A 8 -31.27 16.92 -2.66
C GLY A 8 -31.22 15.72 -1.71
N GLU A 9 -32.25 15.55 -0.86
CA GLU A 9 -32.34 14.43 0.07
C GLU A 9 -32.53 13.10 -0.66
N VAL A 10 -33.34 13.05 -1.73
CA VAL A 10 -33.55 11.85 -2.53
C VAL A 10 -32.28 11.45 -3.29
N GLN A 11 -31.50 12.41 -3.78
CA GLN A 11 -30.21 12.12 -4.42
C GLN A 11 -29.16 11.59 -3.43
N ASP A 12 -29.15 12.09 -2.19
CA ASP A 12 -28.24 11.61 -1.14
C ASP A 12 -28.61 10.20 -0.69
N ASP A 13 -29.89 9.89 -0.57
CA ASP A 13 -30.37 8.55 -0.24
C ASP A 13 -30.14 7.54 -1.36
N LEU A 14 -30.24 7.97 -2.63
CA LEU A 14 -29.89 7.15 -3.77
C LEU A 14 -28.40 6.84 -3.83
N LYS A 15 -27.54 7.82 -3.54
CA LYS A 15 -26.09 7.64 -3.45
C LYS A 15 -25.69 6.72 -2.30
N ARG A 16 -26.42 6.79 -1.16
CA ARG A 16 -26.24 5.83 -0.05
C ARG A 16 -26.65 4.41 -0.45
N ALA A 17 -27.73 4.25 -1.20
CA ALA A 17 -28.23 2.94 -1.62
C ALA A 17 -27.38 2.30 -2.74
N THR A 18 -26.71 3.10 -3.56
CA THR A 18 -25.85 2.61 -4.66
C THR A 18 -24.39 2.39 -4.26
N GLY A 19 -24.03 2.61 -3.00
CA GLY A 19 -22.65 2.34 -2.51
C GLY A 19 -21.62 3.35 -3.00
N GLU A 20 -22.03 4.52 -3.54
CA GLU A 20 -21.10 5.60 -3.92
C GLU A 20 -20.47 6.34 -2.72
N PHE A 21 -20.81 5.95 -1.49
CA PHE A 21 -20.11 6.37 -0.26
C PHE A 21 -18.88 5.50 0.07
N ILE A 22 -18.06 5.18 -0.95
CA ILE A 22 -16.77 4.50 -0.74
C ILE A 22 -15.63 5.52 -0.52
N LYS A 23 -15.86 6.60 0.19
CA LYS A 23 -14.74 7.50 0.56
C LYS A 23 -14.19 7.27 1.96
N GLU A 24 -14.97 6.74 2.90
CA GLU A 24 -14.47 6.44 4.24
C GLU A 24 -13.78 5.06 4.31
N GLY A 25 -14.26 4.07 3.57
CA GLY A 25 -13.61 2.75 3.48
C GLY A 25 -12.24 2.81 2.81
N ASP A 26 -12.07 3.69 1.83
CA ASP A 26 -10.81 3.85 1.10
C ASP A 26 -9.73 4.53 1.97
N ALA A 27 -10.09 5.47 2.83
CA ALA A 27 -9.16 6.09 3.76
C ALA A 27 -8.69 5.10 4.86
N THR A 28 -9.59 4.26 5.38
CA THR A 28 -9.25 3.24 6.38
C THR A 28 -8.39 2.13 5.78
N ASN A 29 -8.68 1.70 4.56
CA ASN A 29 -7.85 0.75 3.83
C ASN A 29 -6.46 1.32 3.49
N LYS A 30 -6.38 2.61 3.18
CA LYS A 30 -5.10 3.28 2.95
C LYS A 30 -4.22 3.28 4.19
N LEU A 31 -4.77 3.59 5.36
CA LEU A 31 -4.04 3.57 6.63
C LEU A 31 -3.54 2.17 7.00
N ASN A 32 -4.30 1.14 6.69
CA ASN A 32 -3.91 -0.25 6.95
C ASN A 32 -2.76 -0.76 6.07
N ARG A 33 -2.39 -0.02 5.02
CA ARG A 33 -1.32 -0.37 4.09
C ARG A 33 -0.05 0.47 4.27
N ILE A 34 0.01 1.32 5.29
CA ILE A 34 1.23 2.05 5.64
C ILE A 34 2.10 1.15 6.49
N LEU A 35 3.31 0.89 5.99
CA LEU A 35 4.31 0.06 6.64
C LEU A 35 5.48 0.94 7.07
N GLN A 36 5.85 0.83 8.34
CA GLN A 36 7.04 1.46 8.85
C GLN A 36 8.28 0.69 8.40
N LEU A 37 9.20 1.36 7.71
CA LEU A 37 10.38 0.73 7.13
C LEU A 37 11.64 0.89 8.01
N THR A 38 11.69 1.91 8.86
CA THR A 38 12.83 2.17 9.74
C THR A 38 12.40 2.23 11.20
N GLY A 39 13.36 2.11 12.11
CA GLY A 39 13.12 2.29 13.53
C GLY A 39 12.87 3.75 13.92
N PHE A 40 12.21 3.97 15.06
CA PHE A 40 11.96 5.32 15.58
C PHE A 40 13.26 6.04 16.03
N SER A 41 14.30 5.30 16.34
CA SER A 41 15.60 5.82 16.74
C SER A 41 16.52 6.14 15.56
N ASP A 42 16.16 5.71 14.34
CA ASP A 42 16.97 5.93 13.17
C ASP A 42 17.02 7.43 12.79
N PRO A 43 18.15 7.92 12.30
CA PRO A 43 18.28 9.32 11.88
C PRO A 43 17.42 9.68 10.69
N VAL A 44 17.04 8.69 9.90
CA VAL A 44 16.10 8.82 8.77
C VAL A 44 14.90 7.92 9.05
N TYR A 45 13.73 8.52 9.07
CA TYR A 45 12.47 7.77 9.16
C TYR A 45 11.95 7.48 7.76
N ALA A 46 11.50 6.27 7.54
CA ALA A 46 10.87 5.88 6.28
C ALA A 46 9.63 5.04 6.53
N GLU A 47 8.61 5.32 5.75
CA GLU A 47 7.37 4.56 5.69
C GLU A 47 6.96 4.34 4.23
N ALA A 48 6.30 3.23 3.94
CA ALA A 48 5.78 2.93 2.62
C ALA A 48 4.27 2.76 2.65
N TYR A 49 3.60 3.41 1.71
CA TYR A 49 2.24 3.06 1.34
C TYR A 49 2.30 2.09 0.16
N VAL A 50 1.69 0.92 0.33
CA VAL A 50 1.72 -0.16 -0.65
C VAL A 50 0.38 -0.23 -1.36
N THR A 51 0.38 -0.08 -2.68
CA THR A 51 -0.78 -0.30 -3.53
C THR A 51 -0.55 -1.50 -4.42
N VAL A 52 -1.39 -2.52 -4.28
CA VAL A 52 -1.30 -3.75 -5.07
C VAL A 52 -2.34 -3.71 -6.18
N HIS A 53 -1.87 -3.89 -7.41
CA HIS A 53 -2.68 -4.06 -8.61
C HIS A 53 -2.48 -5.48 -9.17
N HIS A 54 -3.23 -5.88 -10.18
CA HIS A 54 -3.14 -7.24 -10.75
C HIS A 54 -1.74 -7.63 -11.25
N TYR A 55 -1.01 -6.66 -11.82
CA TYR A 55 0.31 -6.91 -12.44
C TYR A 55 1.42 -6.01 -11.90
N ASP A 56 1.07 -5.05 -11.06
CA ASP A 56 2.00 -4.07 -10.52
C ASP A 56 1.78 -3.86 -9.03
N ILE A 57 2.88 -3.59 -8.32
CA ILE A 57 2.87 -3.05 -6.98
C ILE A 57 3.50 -1.66 -7.05
N VAL A 58 2.84 -0.68 -6.51
CA VAL A 58 3.36 0.68 -6.37
C VAL A 58 3.67 0.95 -4.91
N LEU A 59 4.92 1.28 -4.64
CA LEU A 59 5.37 1.75 -3.33
C LEU A 59 5.52 3.26 -3.37
N ASP A 60 4.75 3.96 -2.55
CA ASP A 60 4.94 5.37 -2.25
C ASP A 60 5.71 5.48 -0.94
N VAL A 61 7.04 5.63 -1.02
CA VAL A 61 7.92 5.69 0.14
C VAL A 61 8.11 7.13 0.55
N THR A 62 7.73 7.46 1.77
CA THR A 62 8.01 8.76 2.40
C THR A 62 9.28 8.63 3.25
N VAL A 63 10.29 9.41 2.93
CA VAL A 63 11.56 9.46 3.66
C VAL A 63 11.67 10.81 4.35
N ILE A 64 11.93 10.81 5.65
CA ILE A 64 12.03 12.01 6.48
C ILE A 64 13.42 12.09 7.11
N ASN A 65 14.12 13.18 6.85
CA ASN A 65 15.38 13.50 7.52
C ASN A 65 15.09 14.07 8.91
N ARG A 66 15.41 13.34 9.95
CA ARG A 66 15.22 13.75 11.34
C ARG A 66 16.46 14.42 11.94
N THR A 67 17.49 14.58 11.13
CA THR A 67 18.76 15.20 11.58
C THR A 67 18.78 16.70 11.26
N LYS A 68 19.71 17.39 11.87
CA LYS A 68 19.98 18.81 11.59
C LYS A 68 20.99 19.02 10.45
N GLU A 69 21.34 17.96 9.74
CA GLU A 69 22.30 17.97 8.65
C GLU A 69 21.62 17.69 7.33
N THR A 70 22.18 18.22 6.24
CA THR A 70 21.75 17.87 4.90
C THR A 70 22.28 16.49 4.55
N LEU A 71 21.40 15.61 4.11
CA LEU A 71 21.74 14.30 3.57
C LEU A 71 21.99 14.43 2.08
N GLN A 72 23.19 14.01 1.66
CA GLN A 72 23.61 14.04 0.26
C GLN A 72 23.62 12.62 -0.30
N ASN A 73 23.44 12.51 -1.61
CA ASN A 73 23.43 11.22 -2.30
C ASN A 73 22.49 10.18 -1.66
N LEU A 74 21.37 10.65 -1.08
CA LEU A 74 20.39 9.77 -0.50
C LEU A 74 19.77 8.92 -1.59
N CYS A 75 19.87 7.62 -1.43
CA CYS A 75 19.39 6.62 -2.37
C CYS A 75 18.56 5.58 -1.65
N LEU A 76 17.38 5.27 -2.20
CA LEU A 76 16.56 4.15 -1.79
C LEU A 76 16.93 2.96 -2.69
N GLU A 77 17.66 2.01 -2.12
CA GLU A 77 18.06 0.78 -2.81
C GLU A 77 17.08 -0.34 -2.43
N LEU A 78 16.28 -0.77 -3.38
CA LEU A 78 15.30 -1.84 -3.19
C LEU A 78 15.74 -3.10 -3.95
N ALA A 79 15.41 -4.24 -3.39
CA ALA A 79 15.55 -5.55 -4.02
C ALA A 79 14.30 -6.39 -3.76
N THR A 80 14.07 -7.37 -4.59
CA THR A 80 12.87 -8.22 -4.55
C THR A 80 13.25 -9.69 -4.57
N MET A 81 12.46 -10.50 -3.87
CA MET A 81 12.51 -11.97 -3.94
C MET A 81 11.15 -12.51 -4.35
N GLY A 82 11.15 -13.69 -4.98
CA GLY A 82 9.95 -14.31 -5.55
C GLY A 82 9.67 -13.79 -6.95
N ASP A 83 8.40 -13.75 -7.32
CA ASP A 83 7.95 -13.35 -8.67
C ASP A 83 7.77 -11.83 -8.84
N LEU A 84 8.48 -11.07 -8.04
CA LEU A 84 8.50 -9.61 -8.07
C LEU A 84 9.75 -9.12 -8.80
N LYS A 85 9.59 -8.09 -9.65
CA LYS A 85 10.69 -7.47 -10.38
C LYS A 85 10.64 -5.96 -10.28
N LEU A 86 11.68 -5.37 -9.71
CA LEU A 86 11.85 -3.92 -9.67
C LEU A 86 12.07 -3.36 -11.10
N VAL A 87 11.31 -2.34 -11.45
CA VAL A 87 11.34 -1.74 -12.80
C VAL A 87 12.31 -0.57 -12.88
N GLU A 88 12.43 0.20 -11.81
CA GLU A 88 13.14 1.47 -11.79
C GLU A 88 14.56 1.32 -11.24
N ARG A 89 15.45 2.20 -11.74
CA ARG A 89 16.80 2.32 -11.20
C ARG A 89 16.81 3.27 -10.00
N PRO A 90 17.59 3.00 -8.96
CA PRO A 90 17.77 3.90 -7.85
C PRO A 90 18.21 5.29 -8.32
N GLN A 91 17.65 6.34 -7.71
CA GLN A 91 18.01 7.74 -7.96
C GLN A 91 18.57 8.35 -6.69
N ASN A 92 19.50 9.29 -6.86
CA ASN A 92 20.09 10.03 -5.76
C ASN A 92 19.33 11.33 -5.51
N TYR A 93 19.10 11.64 -4.24
CA TYR A 93 18.41 12.84 -3.77
C TYR A 93 19.26 13.57 -2.74
N THR A 94 19.02 14.88 -2.66
CA THR A 94 19.52 15.69 -1.54
C THR A 94 18.34 16.05 -0.65
N LEU A 95 18.46 15.78 0.63
CA LEU A 95 17.39 15.99 1.60
C LEU A 95 17.85 16.96 2.69
N ALA A 96 17.25 18.14 2.73
CA ALA A 96 17.56 19.18 3.72
C ALA A 96 17.23 18.71 5.17
N PRO A 97 17.80 19.35 6.19
CA PRO A 97 17.43 19.06 7.57
C PRO A 97 15.93 19.13 7.82
N GLU A 98 15.41 18.21 8.60
CA GLU A 98 14.00 18.14 9.02
C GLU A 98 12.99 18.19 7.86
N SER A 99 13.42 17.83 6.65
CA SER A 99 12.58 17.78 5.46
C SER A 99 12.21 16.34 5.07
N SER A 100 11.24 16.22 4.19
CA SER A 100 10.75 14.93 3.69
C SER A 100 10.78 14.87 2.17
N LYS A 101 10.87 13.65 1.66
CA LYS A 101 10.79 13.34 0.23
C LYS A 101 9.92 12.12 0.01
N LYS A 102 9.02 12.20 -0.98
CA LYS A 102 8.29 11.03 -1.47
C LYS A 102 9.01 10.43 -2.67
N ILE A 103 9.26 9.15 -2.62
CA ILE A 103 9.92 8.35 -3.66
C ILE A 103 8.94 7.27 -4.08
N LYS A 104 8.65 7.21 -5.37
CA LYS A 104 7.78 6.18 -5.92
C LYS A 104 8.63 5.08 -6.55
N ALA A 105 8.29 3.82 -6.25
CA ALA A 105 8.89 2.66 -6.86
C ALA A 105 7.82 1.74 -7.44
N ASN A 106 8.03 1.29 -8.68
CA ASN A 106 7.13 0.37 -9.37
C ASN A 106 7.76 -1.01 -9.43
N ILE A 107 6.97 -2.02 -9.07
CA ILE A 107 7.38 -3.42 -9.04
C ILE A 107 6.40 -4.22 -9.88
N LYS A 108 6.91 -4.93 -10.88
CA LYS A 108 6.11 -5.86 -11.68
C LYS A 108 5.93 -7.18 -10.96
N VAL A 109 4.73 -7.73 -11.11
CA VAL A 109 4.34 -9.00 -10.55
C VAL A 109 4.21 -10.02 -11.68
N SER A 110 4.95 -11.12 -11.61
CA SER A 110 4.89 -12.21 -12.59
C SER A 110 3.83 -13.26 -12.23
N SER A 111 3.58 -13.45 -10.94
CA SER A 111 2.52 -14.32 -10.43
C SER A 111 1.92 -13.75 -9.14
N THR A 112 0.76 -14.24 -8.74
CA THR A 112 0.07 -13.86 -7.50
C THR A 112 0.57 -14.64 -6.28
N GLU A 113 1.78 -15.16 -6.33
CA GLU A 113 2.41 -15.83 -5.21
C GLU A 113 3.01 -14.84 -4.21
N THR A 114 3.51 -15.36 -3.11
CA THR A 114 4.17 -14.56 -2.08
C THR A 114 5.49 -14.00 -2.59
N GLY A 115 5.77 -12.75 -2.24
CA GLY A 115 7.02 -12.10 -2.53
C GLY A 115 7.49 -11.22 -1.38
N VAL A 116 8.76 -10.87 -1.38
CA VAL A 116 9.36 -9.99 -0.38
C VAL A 116 10.09 -8.86 -1.07
N ILE A 117 9.86 -7.64 -0.60
CA ILE A 117 10.59 -6.44 -0.99
C ILE A 117 11.42 -6.02 0.21
N PHE A 118 12.71 -5.84 0.01
CA PHE A 118 13.65 -5.42 1.05
C PHE A 118 14.64 -4.41 0.48
N GLY A 119 15.38 -3.75 1.33
CA GLY A 119 16.35 -2.79 0.86
C GLY A 119 16.99 -1.95 1.94
N ASN A 120 17.65 -0.90 1.49
CA ASN A 120 18.38 0.03 2.33
C ASN A 120 18.15 1.47 1.89
N ILE A 121 18.28 2.39 2.84
CA ILE A 121 18.51 3.80 2.55
C ILE A 121 19.98 4.08 2.78
N VAL A 122 20.63 4.64 1.77
CA VAL A 122 22.05 4.98 1.80
C VAL A 122 22.19 6.48 1.62
N TYR A 123 23.03 7.13 2.40
CA TYR A 123 23.27 8.56 2.28
C TYR A 123 24.66 8.95 2.82
N GLU A 124 25.04 10.17 2.54
CA GLU A 124 26.27 10.82 3.00
C GLU A 124 25.92 12.12 3.70
N THR A 125 26.78 12.54 4.64
CA THR A 125 26.68 13.87 5.26
C THR A 125 27.99 14.62 5.07
N SER A 126 27.96 15.94 5.21
CA SER A 126 29.16 16.77 5.08
C SER A 126 30.24 16.49 6.13
N LYS A 127 29.85 15.92 7.26
CA LYS A 127 30.79 15.61 8.38
C LYS A 127 31.40 14.22 8.29
N VAL A 128 30.69 13.29 7.68
CA VAL A 128 31.11 11.89 7.57
C VAL A 128 31.26 11.58 6.09
N GLN A 129 32.49 11.37 5.65
CA GLN A 129 32.78 11.01 4.25
C GLN A 129 32.38 9.57 3.90
N GLU A 130 31.99 8.78 4.90
CA GLU A 130 31.54 7.41 4.70
C GLU A 130 30.02 7.35 4.45
N ARG A 131 29.64 6.43 3.59
CA ARG A 131 28.22 6.15 3.34
C ARG A 131 27.58 5.53 4.56
N THR A 132 26.50 6.13 5.01
CA THR A 132 25.67 5.56 6.07
C THR A 132 24.58 4.71 5.43
N VAL A 133 24.38 3.50 5.96
CA VAL A 133 23.39 2.54 5.47
C VAL A 133 22.37 2.27 6.56
N ILE A 134 21.09 2.45 6.25
CA ILE A 134 19.98 2.09 7.12
C ILE A 134 19.26 0.93 6.45
N VAL A 135 19.21 -0.21 7.13
CA VAL A 135 18.48 -1.40 6.66
C VAL A 135 16.99 -1.20 6.90
N LEU A 136 16.20 -1.40 5.86
CA LEU A 136 14.75 -1.30 5.93
C LEU A 136 14.11 -2.59 6.42
N ASN A 137 12.97 -2.47 7.07
CA ASN A 137 12.10 -3.61 7.35
C ASN A 137 11.57 -4.19 6.05
N ASP A 138 11.45 -5.51 5.99
CA ASP A 138 10.94 -6.22 4.83
C ASP A 138 9.45 -5.96 4.62
N ILE A 139 9.05 -5.83 3.37
CA ILE A 139 7.66 -5.73 2.95
C ILE A 139 7.26 -7.09 2.38
N HIS A 140 6.38 -7.78 3.07
CA HIS A 140 5.83 -9.05 2.62
C HIS A 140 4.58 -8.79 1.79
N ILE A 141 4.55 -9.36 0.59
CA ILE A 141 3.40 -9.38 -0.30
C ILE A 141 2.85 -10.80 -0.31
N ASP A 142 1.59 -10.95 0.04
CA ASP A 142 0.90 -12.23 0.13
C ASP A 142 -0.20 -12.31 -0.94
N ILE A 143 -0.64 -13.54 -1.23
CA ILE A 143 -1.78 -13.79 -2.12
C ILE A 143 -3.04 -13.04 -1.65
N MET A 144 -3.21 -12.85 -0.35
CA MET A 144 -4.32 -12.09 0.23
C MET A 144 -4.35 -10.62 -0.21
N ASP A 145 -3.20 -10.05 -0.59
CA ASP A 145 -3.10 -8.68 -1.08
C ASP A 145 -3.71 -8.51 -2.48
N TYR A 146 -3.86 -9.61 -3.23
CA TYR A 146 -4.47 -9.63 -4.56
C TYR A 146 -5.96 -9.97 -4.55
N ILE A 147 -6.50 -10.41 -3.40
CA ILE A 147 -7.90 -10.80 -3.27
C ILE A 147 -8.73 -9.58 -2.91
N SER A 148 -9.76 -9.33 -3.69
CA SER A 148 -10.75 -8.29 -3.43
C SER A 148 -12.15 -8.89 -3.30
N PRO A 149 -13.02 -8.35 -2.43
CA PRO A 149 -14.41 -8.76 -2.36
C PRO A 149 -15.10 -8.54 -3.70
N ALA A 150 -15.90 -9.50 -4.14
CA ALA A 150 -16.73 -9.39 -5.32
C ALA A 150 -18.18 -9.73 -4.95
N ILE A 151 -19.10 -9.02 -5.60
CA ILE A 151 -20.55 -9.28 -5.48
C ILE A 151 -21.00 -9.88 -6.81
N CYS A 152 -21.68 -11.01 -6.75
CA CYS A 152 -22.29 -11.65 -7.92
C CYS A 152 -23.68 -12.16 -7.59
N SER A 153 -24.52 -12.33 -8.61
CA SER A 153 -25.83 -12.96 -8.45
C SER A 153 -25.70 -14.46 -8.15
N ASP A 154 -26.69 -15.06 -7.51
CA ASP A 154 -26.68 -16.48 -7.18
C ASP A 154 -26.49 -17.37 -8.43
N GLY A 155 -27.10 -16.99 -9.57
CA GLY A 155 -26.93 -17.71 -10.83
C GLY A 155 -25.51 -17.63 -11.37
N ALA A 156 -24.91 -16.43 -11.38
CA ALA A 156 -23.53 -16.24 -11.81
C ALA A 156 -22.55 -16.96 -10.87
N PHE A 157 -22.81 -16.92 -9.55
CA PHE A 157 -21.99 -17.65 -8.57
C PHE A 157 -21.99 -19.14 -8.82
N ARG A 158 -23.17 -19.74 -9.04
CA ARG A 158 -23.27 -21.19 -9.32
C ARG A 158 -22.56 -21.60 -10.59
N THR A 159 -22.62 -20.78 -11.65
CA THR A 159 -21.92 -21.05 -12.91
C THR A 159 -20.40 -21.00 -12.69
N MET A 160 -19.90 -19.93 -12.04
CA MET A 160 -18.48 -19.80 -11.74
C MET A 160 -17.98 -20.92 -10.82
N TRP A 161 -18.77 -21.29 -9.81
CA TRP A 161 -18.44 -22.36 -8.87
C TRP A 161 -18.26 -23.70 -9.56
N ALA A 162 -19.09 -23.99 -10.56
CA ALA A 162 -19.00 -25.22 -11.34
C ALA A 162 -17.78 -25.25 -12.30
N GLU A 163 -17.27 -24.08 -12.68
CA GLU A 163 -16.13 -23.94 -13.59
C GLU A 163 -14.78 -23.83 -12.87
N PHE A 164 -14.78 -23.51 -11.57
CA PHE A 164 -13.54 -23.39 -10.82
C PHE A 164 -12.89 -24.74 -10.58
N GLU A 165 -11.64 -24.85 -10.94
CA GLU A 165 -10.79 -26.03 -10.67
C GLU A 165 -10.37 -26.08 -9.20
N TRP A 166 -10.19 -24.92 -8.57
CA TRP A 166 -9.79 -24.78 -7.17
C TRP A 166 -10.77 -23.89 -6.42
N GLU A 167 -11.26 -24.38 -5.28
CA GLU A 167 -12.22 -23.68 -4.43
C GLU A 167 -11.87 -23.82 -2.96
N ASN A 168 -12.18 -22.81 -2.18
CA ASN A 168 -12.08 -22.87 -0.72
C ASN A 168 -13.38 -22.39 -0.08
N LYS A 169 -14.01 -23.26 0.71
CA LYS A 169 -15.27 -22.98 1.38
C LYS A 169 -15.04 -22.64 2.84
N VAL A 170 -15.35 -21.40 3.20
CA VAL A 170 -15.29 -20.91 4.58
C VAL A 170 -16.70 -20.69 5.10
N TYR A 171 -17.04 -21.31 6.25
CA TYR A 171 -18.28 -21.07 6.94
C TYR A 171 -18.12 -19.91 7.92
N ILE A 172 -18.86 -18.82 7.67
CA ILE A 172 -18.94 -17.70 8.61
C ILE A 172 -20.12 -17.97 9.54
N LEU A 173 -19.85 -18.30 10.80
CA LEU A 173 -20.86 -18.32 11.84
C LEU A 173 -21.20 -16.86 12.21
N ALA A 174 -22.33 -16.37 11.70
CA ALA A 174 -22.89 -15.12 12.16
C ALA A 174 -23.34 -15.29 13.62
N LEU A 175 -22.56 -14.77 14.56
CA LEU A 175 -23.03 -14.56 15.93
C LEU A 175 -24.12 -13.49 15.88
N LYS A 176 -25.39 -13.91 15.87
CA LYS A 176 -26.50 -13.04 16.22
C LYS A 176 -26.32 -12.71 17.71
N LEU A 177 -25.79 -11.53 17.98
CA LEU A 177 -25.96 -10.89 19.26
C LEU A 177 -27.46 -10.55 19.39
N ILE A 178 -28.18 -11.38 20.11
CA ILE A 178 -29.56 -11.09 20.58
C ILE A 178 -29.36 -10.10 21.72
N SER A 179 -29.70 -8.84 21.45
CA SER A 179 -29.92 -7.83 22.51
C SER A 179 -31.24 -8.08 23.22
#